data_afdc096d2d136e3ba2815001e40ca49e
#
_entry.id   afdc096d2d136e3ba2815001e40ca49e
#
_cell.length_a   1.000
_cell.length_b   1.000
_cell.length_c   1.000
_cell.angle_alpha   90.00
_cell.angle_beta   90.00
_cell.angle_gamma   90.00
#
_symmetry.space_group_name_H-M   'P 1'
#
loop_
_entity.id
_entity.type
_entity.pdbx_description
1 polymer ?
#
loop_
_entity_poly.entity_id
_entity_poly.type
_entity_poly.pdbx_seq_one_letter_code
_entity_poly.pdbx_strand_id
1 'polypeptide(L)'
;MLWVSYGKVSKEGMKGMITNPQDREAAVAKLVEGLGGKLISYYMVLNGDMDFIIITDFPTEKFEENLLINSMLVRGSGAIKSVATVPAMRAADAVGQMKKAQQMASAMLYEAPSKT
;
A
#
# COMPACT_ATOMS: atom_id res chain seq x y z
N MET A 1 9.87 4.19 5.40
CA MET A 1 8.55 4.78 5.08
C MET A 1 7.54 3.68 4.84
N LEU A 2 6.39 3.78 5.47
CA LEU A 2 5.33 2.77 5.34
C LEU A 2 4.46 3.05 4.13
N TRP A 3 4.03 1.97 3.49
CA TRP A 3 3.11 2.00 2.37
C TRP A 3 2.04 0.95 2.56
N VAL A 4 0.82 1.28 2.16
CA VAL A 4 -0.31 0.35 2.19
C VAL A 4 -0.73 0.09 0.75
N SER A 5 -0.74 -1.18 0.37
CA SER A 5 -1.27 -1.63 -0.92
C SER A 5 -2.55 -2.42 -0.68
N TYR A 6 -3.57 -2.13 -1.47
CA TYR A 6 -4.84 -2.85 -1.36
C TYR A 6 -5.47 -2.98 -2.75
N GLY A 7 -6.28 -3.99 -2.92
CA GLY A 7 -6.90 -4.20 -4.22
C GLY A 7 -7.62 -5.52 -4.36
N LYS A 8 -7.82 -5.93 -5.60
CA LYS A 8 -8.56 -7.13 -5.95
C LYS A 8 -7.69 -8.09 -6.75
N VAL A 9 -7.85 -9.36 -6.44
CA VAL A 9 -7.24 -10.47 -7.19
C VAL A 9 -8.09 -10.72 -8.44
N SER A 10 -7.44 -11.08 -9.54
CA SER A 10 -8.15 -11.45 -10.76
C SER A 10 -8.81 -12.81 -10.61
N LYS A 11 -9.70 -13.13 -11.56
CA LYS A 11 -10.31 -14.48 -11.62
C LYS A 11 -9.23 -15.55 -11.76
N GLU A 12 -8.24 -15.31 -12.59
CA GLU A 12 -7.12 -16.23 -12.83
C GLU A 12 -6.27 -16.40 -11.56
N GLY A 13 -6.00 -15.30 -10.86
CA GLY A 13 -5.27 -15.34 -9.59
C GLY A 13 -6.02 -16.13 -8.52
N MET A 14 -7.33 -15.94 -8.45
CA MET A 14 -8.18 -16.67 -7.51
C MET A 14 -8.17 -18.17 -7.82
N LYS A 15 -8.33 -18.53 -9.08
CA LYS A 15 -8.26 -19.94 -9.52
C LYS A 15 -6.90 -20.55 -9.20
N GLY A 16 -5.82 -19.81 -9.38
CA GLY A 16 -4.49 -20.28 -9.07
C GLY A 16 -4.32 -20.63 -7.59
N MET A 17 -4.86 -19.81 -6.70
CA MET A 17 -4.81 -20.07 -5.26
C MET A 17 -5.65 -21.27 -4.85
N ILE A 18 -6.78 -21.50 -5.52
CA ILE A 18 -7.61 -22.68 -5.27
C ILE A 18 -6.91 -23.95 -5.76
N THR A 19 -6.32 -23.89 -6.95
CA THR A 19 -5.64 -25.04 -7.56
C THR A 19 -4.37 -25.41 -6.80
N ASN A 20 -3.65 -24.39 -6.30
CA ASN A 20 -2.40 -24.56 -5.58
C ASN A 20 -2.41 -23.70 -4.32
N PRO A 21 -3.03 -24.15 -3.23
CA PRO A 21 -3.04 -23.42 -1.97
C PRO A 21 -1.61 -23.13 -1.50
N GLN A 22 -1.32 -21.86 -1.20
CA GLN A 22 0.03 -21.42 -0.92
C GLN A 22 0.03 -20.20 0.00
N ASP A 23 1.14 -20.01 0.70
CA ASP A 23 1.36 -18.83 1.52
C ASP A 23 1.80 -17.65 0.62
N ARG A 24 0.84 -16.79 0.32
CA ARG A 24 1.08 -15.61 -0.50
C ARG A 24 1.96 -14.58 0.22
N GLU A 25 1.91 -14.55 1.55
CA GLU A 25 2.75 -13.63 2.32
C GLU A 25 4.23 -13.95 2.11
N ALA A 26 4.61 -15.23 2.13
CA ALA A 26 5.99 -15.64 1.90
C ALA A 26 6.47 -15.25 0.48
N ALA A 27 5.61 -15.43 -0.52
CA ALA A 27 5.96 -15.08 -1.90
C ALA A 27 6.14 -13.57 -2.08
N VAL A 28 5.25 -12.78 -1.50
CA VAL A 28 5.33 -11.30 -1.58
C VAL A 28 6.51 -10.78 -0.78
N ALA A 29 6.83 -11.39 0.36
CA ALA A 29 8.02 -11.02 1.14
C ALA A 29 9.30 -11.11 0.30
N LYS A 30 9.44 -12.14 -0.50
CA LYS A 30 10.61 -12.29 -1.39
C LYS A 30 10.70 -11.17 -2.42
N LEU A 31 9.57 -10.80 -3.01
CA LEU A 31 9.54 -9.69 -3.98
C LEU A 31 9.93 -8.37 -3.31
N VAL A 32 9.33 -8.08 -2.17
CA VAL A 32 9.58 -6.83 -1.43
C VAL A 32 11.03 -6.73 -1.00
N GLU A 33 11.60 -7.81 -0.48
CA GLU A 33 13.02 -7.87 -0.08
C GLU A 33 13.93 -7.70 -1.28
N GLY A 34 13.59 -8.30 -2.41
CA GLY A 34 14.34 -8.13 -3.66
C GLY A 34 14.36 -6.70 -4.15
N LEU A 35 13.36 -5.90 -3.81
CA LEU A 35 13.26 -4.48 -4.13
C LEU A 35 13.84 -3.57 -3.04
N GLY A 36 14.45 -4.15 -2.00
CA GLY A 36 15.11 -3.39 -0.94
C GLY A 36 14.19 -2.95 0.19
N GLY A 37 12.99 -3.52 0.28
CA GLY A 37 12.03 -3.21 1.32
C GLY A 37 11.83 -4.36 2.30
N LYS A 38 10.83 -4.20 3.16
CA LYS A 38 10.44 -5.20 4.14
C LYS A 38 8.92 -5.34 4.14
N LEU A 39 8.43 -6.57 4.09
CA LEU A 39 7.01 -6.84 4.28
C LEU A 39 6.68 -6.81 5.77
N ILE A 40 5.78 -5.92 6.16
CA ILE A 40 5.34 -5.80 7.55
C ILE A 40 4.18 -6.75 7.82
N SER A 41 3.18 -6.74 6.94
CA SER A 41 2.02 -7.62 7.09
C SER A 41 1.26 -7.77 5.78
N TYR A 42 0.56 -8.87 5.66
CA TYR A 42 -0.28 -9.18 4.50
C TYR A 42 -1.57 -9.83 5.01
N TYR A 43 -2.70 -9.27 4.63
CA TYR A 43 -4.02 -9.78 5.02
C TYR A 43 -4.85 -10.09 3.78
N MET A 44 -5.46 -11.27 3.79
CA MET A 44 -6.55 -11.58 2.87
C MET A 44 -7.83 -11.05 3.50
N VAL A 45 -8.63 -10.32 2.72
CA VAL A 45 -9.83 -9.64 3.22
C VAL A 45 -11.07 -10.34 2.69
N LEU A 46 -12.03 -10.62 3.58
CA LEU A 46 -13.23 -11.36 3.25
C LEU A 46 -14.40 -10.42 2.98
N ASN A 47 -14.23 -9.49 2.03
CA ASN A 47 -15.30 -8.58 1.71
C ASN A 47 -15.23 -8.15 0.25
N GLY A 48 -16.33 -7.58 -0.28
CA GLY A 48 -16.50 -7.41 -1.71
C GLY A 48 -15.68 -6.30 -2.38
N ASP A 49 -15.14 -5.35 -1.62
CA ASP A 49 -14.50 -4.18 -2.21
C ASP A 49 -13.00 -4.38 -2.43
N MET A 50 -12.39 -5.26 -1.65
CA MET A 50 -10.97 -5.59 -1.77
C MET A 50 -10.72 -7.01 -1.31
N ASP A 51 -9.66 -7.61 -1.82
CA ASP A 51 -9.29 -8.99 -1.52
C ASP A 51 -8.02 -9.08 -0.68
N PHE A 52 -7.22 -8.02 -0.64
CA PHE A 52 -5.98 -8.01 0.14
C PHE A 52 -5.63 -6.62 0.65
N ILE A 53 -4.88 -6.60 1.76
CA ILE A 53 -4.23 -5.41 2.30
C ILE A 53 -2.80 -5.82 2.66
N ILE A 54 -1.82 -5.08 2.14
CA ILE A 54 -0.41 -5.35 2.34
C ILE A 54 0.25 -4.09 2.89
N ILE A 55 1.05 -4.24 3.94
CA ILE A 55 1.81 -3.14 4.53
C ILE A 55 3.29 -3.44 4.34
N THR A 56 4.00 -2.48 3.73
CA THR A 56 5.42 -2.59 3.45
C THR A 56 6.17 -1.40 4.01
N ASP A 57 7.47 -1.59 4.24
CA ASP A 57 8.38 -0.52 4.64
C ASP A 57 9.52 -0.49 3.63
N PHE A 58 9.70 0.66 3.00
CA PHE A 58 10.81 0.88 2.07
C PHE A 58 11.61 2.10 2.49
N PRO A 59 12.94 2.07 2.31
CA PRO A 59 13.72 3.30 2.39
C PRO A 59 13.15 4.31 1.38
N THR A 60 13.06 5.56 1.76
CA THR A 60 12.41 6.59 0.94
C THR A 60 13.01 6.66 -0.47
N GLU A 61 14.33 6.60 -0.58
CA GLU A 61 15.05 6.64 -1.85
C GLU A 61 14.81 5.40 -2.73
N LYS A 62 14.43 4.28 -2.11
CA LYS A 62 14.18 3.03 -2.86
C LYS A 62 12.77 2.94 -3.41
N PHE A 63 11.82 3.61 -2.78
CA PHE A 63 10.42 3.47 -3.18
C PHE A 63 10.16 4.02 -4.58
N GLU A 64 10.57 5.26 -4.85
CA GLU A 64 10.37 5.87 -6.17
C GLU A 64 11.07 5.06 -7.27
N GLU A 65 12.30 4.62 -7.00
CA GLU A 65 13.09 3.84 -7.95
C GLU A 65 12.38 2.52 -8.31
N ASN A 66 11.76 1.87 -7.34
CA ASN A 66 11.19 0.53 -7.52
C ASN A 66 9.69 0.52 -7.82
N LEU A 67 9.02 1.68 -7.71
CA LEU A 67 7.57 1.75 -7.84
C LEU A 67 7.07 1.18 -9.17
N LEU A 68 7.66 1.60 -10.27
CA LEU A 68 7.25 1.13 -11.59
C LEU A 68 7.56 -0.35 -11.78
N ILE A 69 8.74 -0.78 -11.34
CA ILE A 69 9.16 -2.20 -11.44
C ILE A 69 8.16 -3.08 -10.70
N ASN A 70 7.85 -2.71 -9.44
CA ASN A 70 6.89 -3.46 -8.63
C ASN A 70 5.51 -3.51 -9.31
N SER A 71 5.03 -2.37 -9.78
CA SER A 71 3.72 -2.28 -10.44
C SER A 71 3.65 -3.16 -11.67
N MET A 72 4.69 -3.14 -12.49
CA MET A 72 4.73 -3.96 -13.71
C MET A 72 4.77 -5.45 -13.39
N LEU A 73 5.58 -5.87 -12.41
CA LEU A 73 5.67 -7.28 -12.02
C LEU A 73 4.35 -7.79 -11.44
N VAL A 74 3.74 -7.03 -10.55
CA VAL A 74 2.50 -7.43 -9.90
C VAL A 74 1.34 -7.46 -10.90
N ARG A 75 1.17 -6.40 -11.66
CA ARG A 75 0.06 -6.30 -12.61
C ARG A 75 0.26 -7.16 -13.85
N GLY A 76 1.50 -7.29 -14.29
CA GLY A 76 1.85 -8.13 -15.45
C GLY A 76 1.73 -9.62 -15.18
N SER A 77 1.63 -10.03 -13.92
CA SER A 77 1.45 -11.44 -13.56
C SER A 77 0.08 -11.99 -13.97
N GLY A 78 -0.90 -11.12 -14.21
CA GLY A 78 -2.27 -11.50 -14.48
C GLY A 78 -3.07 -11.89 -13.24
N ALA A 79 -2.43 -11.95 -12.06
CA ALA A 79 -3.08 -12.37 -10.82
C ALA A 79 -3.84 -11.25 -10.11
N ILE A 80 -3.54 -10.00 -10.45
CA ILE A 80 -4.11 -8.83 -9.78
C ILE A 80 -5.00 -8.06 -10.75
N LYS A 81 -6.26 -7.86 -10.37
CA LYS A 81 -7.22 -7.09 -11.14
C LYS A 81 -7.02 -5.59 -10.95
N SER A 82 -6.80 -5.19 -9.71
CA SER A 82 -6.58 -3.78 -9.37
C SER A 82 -5.72 -3.68 -8.12
N VAL A 83 -4.92 -2.64 -8.01
CA VAL A 83 -4.11 -2.35 -6.84
C VAL A 83 -3.89 -0.86 -6.72
N ALA A 84 -3.99 -0.36 -5.50
CA ALA A 84 -3.60 1.00 -5.13
C ALA A 84 -2.53 0.90 -4.06
N THR A 85 -1.52 1.76 -4.13
CA THR A 85 -0.47 1.85 -3.13
C THR A 85 -0.38 3.29 -2.65
N VAL A 86 -0.53 3.50 -1.36
CA VAL A 86 -0.58 4.83 -0.76
C VAL A 86 0.42 4.91 0.39
N PRO A 87 1.03 6.10 0.61
CA PRO A 87 1.89 6.29 1.78
C PRO A 87 1.05 6.22 3.06
N ALA A 88 1.67 5.73 4.12
CA ALA A 88 1.00 5.58 5.41
C ALA A 88 1.91 6.02 6.54
N MET A 89 1.31 6.38 7.65
CA MET A 89 2.01 6.77 8.85
C MET A 89 1.25 6.18 10.04
N ARG A 90 1.98 5.70 11.05
CA ARG A 90 1.36 5.27 12.28
C ARG A 90 0.70 6.47 12.95
N ALA A 91 -0.49 6.26 13.51
CA ALA A 91 -1.23 7.34 14.16
C ALA A 91 -0.39 8.05 15.24
N ALA A 92 0.38 7.30 16.01
CA ALA A 92 1.24 7.88 17.04
C ALA A 92 2.30 8.82 16.45
N ASP A 93 2.80 8.51 15.25
CA ASP A 93 3.84 9.33 14.61
C ASP A 93 3.26 10.56 13.90
N ALA A 94 1.95 10.60 13.72
CA ALA A 94 1.27 11.71 13.06
C ALA A 94 0.99 12.91 14.00
N VAL A 95 1.23 12.77 15.29
CA VAL A 95 0.92 13.84 16.26
C VAL A 95 1.68 15.12 15.94
N GLY A 96 2.94 15.01 15.51
CA GLY A 96 3.73 16.20 15.12
C GLY A 96 3.09 16.96 13.97
N GLN A 97 2.58 16.25 12.97
CA GLN A 97 1.90 16.86 11.83
C GLN A 97 0.56 17.48 12.25
N MET A 98 -0.15 16.84 13.18
CA MET A 98 -1.39 17.39 13.72
C MET A 98 -1.16 18.72 14.43
N LYS A 99 -0.08 18.82 15.22
CA LYS A 99 0.30 20.07 15.90
C LYS A 99 0.63 21.16 14.90
N LYS A 100 1.36 20.82 13.85
CA LYS A 100 1.70 21.78 12.80
C LYS A 100 0.45 22.25 12.06
N ALA A 101 -0.46 21.33 11.73
CA ALA A 101 -1.74 21.67 11.10
C ALA A 101 -2.57 22.60 11.99
N GLN A 102 -2.58 22.37 13.30
CA GLN A 102 -3.25 23.24 14.27
C GLN A 102 -2.69 24.65 14.22
N GLN A 103 -1.37 24.79 14.21
CA GLN A 103 -0.70 26.08 14.13
C GLN A 103 -1.04 26.81 12.83
N MET A 104 -1.02 26.10 11.72
CA MET A 104 -1.34 26.67 10.40
C MET A 104 -2.82 27.08 10.32
N ALA A 105 -3.72 26.31 10.88
CA ALA A 105 -5.15 26.66 10.95
C ALA A 105 -5.37 27.91 11.78
N SER A 106 -4.68 28.02 12.93
CA SER A 106 -4.76 29.20 13.80
C SER A 106 -4.23 30.47 13.10
N ALA A 107 -3.25 30.31 12.23
CA ALA A 107 -2.70 31.42 11.44
C ALA A 107 -3.53 31.73 10.19
N MET A 108 -4.62 30.98 9.97
CA MET A 108 -5.53 31.14 8.83
C MET A 108 -4.82 31.04 7.48
N LEU A 109 -3.86 30.11 7.37
CA LEU A 109 -3.09 29.92 6.14
C LEU A 109 -3.85 29.13 5.07
N TYR A 110 -5.05 28.64 5.39
CA TYR A 110 -5.92 27.98 4.44
C TYR A 110 -7.36 28.49 4.57
N GLU A 111 -7.93 28.85 3.44
CA GLU A 111 -9.34 29.23 3.35
C GLU A 111 -10.11 28.21 2.51
N ALA A 112 -11.29 27.79 3.01
CA ALA A 112 -12.12 26.89 2.25
C ALA A 112 -12.70 27.58 1.01
N PRO A 113 -12.67 26.94 -0.17
CA PRO A 113 -13.19 27.55 -1.41
C PRO A 113 -14.67 27.95 -1.32
N SER A 114 -15.43 27.27 -0.49
CA SER A 114 -16.87 27.52 -0.31
C SER A 114 -17.20 28.81 0.43
N LYS A 115 -16.21 29.57 0.86
CA LYS A 115 -16.39 30.82 1.62
C LYS A 115 -16.43 32.08 0.79
N THR A 116 -16.39 31.95 -0.49
CA THR A 116 -16.47 33.11 -1.40
C THR A 116 -17.88 33.61 -1.61
#